data_0e2ffd6501174e3b4c1194172caadb39
#
_entry.id   0e2ffd6501174e3b4c1194172caadb39
#
_cell.length_a   1.000
_cell.length_b   1.000
_cell.length_c   1.000
_cell.angle_alpha   90.00
_cell.angle_beta   90.00
_cell.angle_gamma   90.00
#
_symmetry.space_group_name_H-M   'P 1'
#
loop_
_entity.id
_entity.type
_entity.pdbx_description
1 polymer ?
#
loop_
_entity_poly.entity_id
_entity_poly.type
_entity_poly.pdbx_seq_one_letter_code
_entity_poly.pdbx_strand_id
1 'polypeptide(L)'
;LMRSSAASDVYKRQDVTHADDAENYRVSITGDFTVTSDTSDGVTQSGSVYTITKAGEYTVAGLLSEGQLIVDAGDEDEVTIVLNGTSITCSSGSPIYVKNASKVEIKSEENSFNEVIDNRTEATEDSSDDAGNAAIYATCDLKLVGKGALVVTGNYNNGIQSKDDLSIKNVIVKITAVNNAVKGNDAVDIVSGNIIAISAKGDGIKTSNSSISNKGNQKGIVTITGGNIDVYAACDGIDAAYGVDISGDGNLNIYTDTYSEYSEEVTSSGSSSGTSTSRNSSANKTASASTVSYVAASDTIANAPGGFGGGNMDGMGGKNGGNAPDMNGSSGGNKAGRDRPGMPGDFNESGNSSGQSYSTKGIKAESEINISGFTINISSTDDGIPVSY
;
A
#
# COMPACT_ATOMS: atom_id res chain seq x y z
N LEU A 1 -52.73 23.90 22.60
CA LEU A 1 -51.28 23.84 22.47
C LEU A 1 -50.89 22.49 21.89
N MET A 2 -50.68 22.46 20.59
CA MET A 2 -50.10 21.28 19.95
C MET A 2 -48.60 21.27 20.25
N ARG A 3 -48.17 20.32 21.09
CA ARG A 3 -46.77 20.01 21.26
C ARG A 3 -46.33 19.23 20.03
N SER A 4 -45.50 19.85 19.19
CA SER A 4 -44.70 19.13 18.22
C SER A 4 -43.73 18.22 18.99
N SER A 5 -43.97 16.91 18.96
CA SER A 5 -42.97 15.94 19.32
C SER A 5 -41.93 15.96 18.21
N ALA A 6 -40.81 16.68 18.44
CA ALA A 6 -39.62 16.47 17.64
C ALA A 6 -39.30 14.96 17.74
N ALA A 7 -39.48 14.23 16.66
CA ALA A 7 -38.93 12.90 16.53
C ALA A 7 -37.41 13.08 16.70
N SER A 8 -36.89 12.60 17.80
CA SER A 8 -35.46 12.34 17.89
C SER A 8 -35.16 11.29 16.86
N ASP A 9 -34.59 11.67 15.74
CA ASP A 9 -33.95 10.76 14.82
C ASP A 9 -32.84 10.08 15.62
N VAL A 10 -33.19 8.89 16.14
CA VAL A 10 -32.19 7.95 16.64
C VAL A 10 -31.47 7.49 15.39
N TYR A 11 -30.37 8.14 15.08
CA TYR A 11 -29.38 7.59 14.17
C TYR A 11 -29.01 6.21 14.73
N LYS A 12 -29.58 5.16 14.17
CA LYS A 12 -29.07 3.82 14.36
C LYS A 12 -27.65 3.86 13.84
N ARG A 13 -26.67 3.78 14.75
CA ARG A 13 -25.31 3.48 14.39
C ARG A 13 -25.40 2.21 13.53
N GLN A 14 -25.10 2.31 12.26
CA GLN A 14 -25.07 1.15 11.38
C GLN A 14 -23.92 0.29 11.91
N ASP A 15 -24.20 -0.97 12.24
CA ASP A 15 -23.14 -1.88 12.67
C ASP A 15 -22.15 -2.02 11.50
N VAL A 16 -20.96 -1.50 11.68
CA VAL A 16 -19.88 -1.56 10.68
C VAL A 16 -19.33 -2.99 10.69
N THR A 17 -19.26 -3.61 9.52
CA THR A 17 -18.63 -4.93 9.38
C THR A 17 -17.14 -4.72 9.19
N HIS A 18 -16.36 -5.21 10.14
CA HIS A 18 -14.91 -5.16 10.14
C HIS A 18 -14.27 -6.42 9.54
N ALA A 19 -13.04 -6.30 9.10
CA ALA A 19 -12.21 -7.42 8.69
C ALA A 19 -11.86 -8.31 9.91
N ASP A 20 -11.74 -9.62 9.70
CA ASP A 20 -11.20 -10.52 10.71
C ASP A 20 -9.71 -10.23 10.92
N ASP A 21 -9.31 -10.00 12.18
CA ASP A 21 -7.91 -9.74 12.50
C ASP A 21 -7.10 -11.05 12.50
N ALA A 22 -6.02 -11.08 11.71
CA ALA A 22 -5.10 -12.20 11.65
C ALA A 22 -4.47 -12.54 13.01
N GLU A 23 -4.35 -11.57 13.92
CA GLU A 23 -3.86 -11.77 15.27
C GLU A 23 -4.75 -12.71 16.12
N ASN A 24 -6.04 -12.83 15.78
CA ASN A 24 -6.95 -13.76 16.44
C ASN A 24 -6.57 -15.23 16.22
N TYR A 25 -5.77 -15.51 15.20
CA TYR A 25 -5.29 -16.84 14.82
C TYR A 25 -3.87 -17.13 15.33
N ARG A 26 -3.28 -16.21 16.11
CA ARG A 26 -1.90 -16.31 16.58
C ARG A 26 -1.66 -17.57 17.41
N VAL A 27 -0.68 -18.33 16.98
CA VAL A 27 -0.14 -19.49 17.71
C VAL A 27 1.38 -19.35 17.81
N SER A 28 1.97 -19.98 18.85
CA SER A 28 3.44 -20.02 18.94
C SER A 28 4.01 -20.85 17.82
N ILE A 29 4.86 -20.23 17.01
CA ILE A 29 5.63 -20.91 15.97
C ILE A 29 6.95 -21.35 16.59
N THR A 30 7.20 -22.63 16.57
CA THR A 30 8.39 -23.27 17.11
C THR A 30 8.91 -24.33 16.14
N GLY A 31 10.16 -24.73 16.35
CA GLY A 31 10.83 -25.69 15.48
C GLY A 31 11.77 -25.01 14.49
N ASP A 32 12.59 -25.84 13.87
CA ASP A 32 13.59 -25.39 12.93
C ASP A 32 12.94 -24.85 11.65
N PHE A 33 13.49 -23.78 11.12
CA PHE A 33 13.07 -23.23 9.86
C PHE A 33 13.46 -24.16 8.71
N THR A 34 12.49 -24.48 7.88
CA THR A 34 12.67 -25.40 6.74
C THR A 34 12.06 -24.80 5.48
N VAL A 35 12.71 -25.07 4.35
CA VAL A 35 12.18 -24.84 3.01
C VAL A 35 12.23 -26.15 2.27
N THR A 36 11.07 -26.71 1.92
CA THR A 36 10.94 -28.01 1.25
C THR A 36 10.25 -27.86 -0.10
N SER A 37 10.68 -28.64 -1.08
CA SER A 37 10.11 -28.64 -2.43
C SER A 37 10.39 -29.98 -3.10
N ASP A 38 9.55 -30.33 -4.08
CA ASP A 38 9.82 -31.45 -5.01
C ASP A 38 10.83 -31.05 -6.12
N THR A 39 11.16 -29.74 -6.22
CA THR A 39 12.15 -29.23 -7.18
C THR A 39 13.56 -29.55 -6.69
N SER A 40 14.26 -30.42 -7.42
CA SER A 40 15.65 -30.77 -7.10
C SER A 40 16.57 -29.56 -7.23
N ASP A 41 17.43 -29.33 -6.21
CA ASP A 41 18.40 -28.25 -6.16
C ASP A 41 17.78 -26.86 -6.39
N GLY A 42 16.52 -26.68 -6.00
CA GLY A 42 15.80 -25.41 -6.12
C GLY A 42 16.06 -24.44 -4.98
N VAL A 43 16.71 -24.89 -3.90
CA VAL A 43 17.01 -24.08 -2.71
C VAL A 43 18.50 -24.13 -2.40
N THR A 44 19.12 -23.00 -2.17
CA THR A 44 20.46 -22.86 -1.61
C THR A 44 20.39 -22.19 -0.25
N GLN A 45 21.32 -22.51 0.64
CA GLN A 45 21.39 -21.91 1.98
C GLN A 45 22.80 -21.40 2.28
N SER A 46 22.87 -20.18 2.80
CA SER A 46 24.11 -19.59 3.31
C SER A 46 23.84 -18.92 4.67
N GLY A 47 24.26 -19.59 5.74
CA GLY A 47 23.90 -19.16 7.09
C GLY A 47 22.38 -19.18 7.30
N SER A 48 21.78 -18.07 7.66
CA SER A 48 20.33 -17.90 7.83
C SER A 48 19.64 -17.32 6.60
N VAL A 49 20.28 -17.31 5.43
CA VAL A 49 19.70 -16.90 4.15
C VAL A 49 19.39 -18.13 3.30
N TYR A 50 18.13 -18.29 2.96
CA TYR A 50 17.61 -19.35 2.08
C TYR A 50 17.25 -18.71 0.74
N THR A 51 17.81 -19.22 -0.36
CA THR A 51 17.54 -18.68 -1.70
C THR A 51 16.89 -19.74 -2.59
N ILE A 52 15.69 -19.43 -3.07
CA ILE A 52 14.97 -20.18 -4.09
C ILE A 52 15.50 -19.74 -5.45
N THR A 53 16.01 -20.70 -6.24
CA THR A 53 16.71 -20.44 -7.50
C THR A 53 16.06 -21.02 -8.75
N LYS A 54 14.90 -21.67 -8.61
CA LYS A 54 14.17 -22.29 -9.71
C LYS A 54 12.68 -22.14 -9.54
N ALA A 55 11.95 -22.23 -10.65
CA ALA A 55 10.50 -22.36 -10.65
C ALA A 55 10.04 -23.56 -9.81
N GLY A 56 8.88 -23.45 -9.19
CA GLY A 56 8.26 -24.53 -8.42
C GLY A 56 7.50 -24.06 -7.20
N GLU A 57 6.98 -25.02 -6.43
CA GLU A 57 6.30 -24.80 -5.16
C GLU A 57 7.26 -25.12 -4.00
N TYR A 58 7.33 -24.24 -3.03
CA TYR A 58 8.21 -24.33 -1.88
C TYR A 58 7.41 -24.14 -0.59
N THR A 59 7.32 -25.18 0.24
CA THR A 59 6.69 -25.10 1.55
C THR A 59 7.69 -24.62 2.58
N VAL A 60 7.32 -23.57 3.30
CA VAL A 60 8.12 -22.92 4.33
C VAL A 60 7.44 -23.11 5.68
N ALA A 61 8.16 -23.54 6.69
CA ALA A 61 7.66 -23.75 8.03
C ALA A 61 8.73 -23.49 9.10
N GLY A 62 8.29 -23.21 10.34
CA GLY A 62 9.17 -23.02 11.48
C GLY A 62 9.64 -21.58 11.69
N LEU A 63 10.57 -21.39 12.62
CA LEU A 63 11.02 -20.09 13.11
C LEU A 63 12.40 -19.75 12.54
N LEU A 64 12.49 -18.65 11.80
CA LEU A 64 13.73 -17.98 11.40
C LEU A 64 13.80 -16.64 12.15
N SER A 65 14.43 -16.66 13.32
CA SER A 65 14.48 -15.51 14.22
C SER A 65 15.39 -14.36 13.73
N GLU A 66 16.31 -14.64 12.80
CA GLU A 66 17.14 -13.65 12.09
C GLU A 66 17.63 -14.26 10.78
N GLY A 67 17.06 -13.79 9.65
CA GLY A 67 17.44 -14.29 8.33
C GLY A 67 16.47 -13.90 7.24
N GLN A 68 16.67 -14.43 6.04
CA GLN A 68 15.90 -14.08 4.84
C GLN A 68 15.51 -15.30 4.04
N LEU A 69 14.33 -15.21 3.42
CA LEU A 69 13.92 -16.04 2.30
C LEU A 69 13.99 -15.19 1.02
N ILE A 70 14.90 -15.54 0.14
CA ILE A 70 15.14 -14.85 -1.13
C ILE A 70 14.62 -15.70 -2.27
N VAL A 71 13.97 -15.08 -3.25
CA VAL A 71 13.70 -15.67 -4.57
C VAL A 71 14.61 -14.99 -5.57
N ASP A 72 15.48 -15.77 -6.20
CA ASP A 72 16.41 -15.32 -7.24
C ASP A 72 16.42 -16.41 -8.34
N ALA A 73 15.27 -16.54 -9.00
CA ALA A 73 15.00 -17.53 -10.05
C ALA A 73 15.19 -16.91 -11.45
N GLY A 74 14.86 -17.63 -12.50
CA GLY A 74 14.95 -17.10 -13.86
C GLY A 74 13.85 -16.09 -14.18
N ASP A 75 14.09 -15.23 -15.16
CA ASP A 75 13.16 -14.16 -15.60
C ASP A 75 11.79 -14.68 -16.08
N GLU A 76 11.73 -15.95 -16.50
CA GLU A 76 10.51 -16.62 -16.95
C GLU A 76 9.93 -17.57 -15.87
N ASP A 77 10.60 -17.68 -14.72
CA ASP A 77 10.24 -18.64 -13.68
C ASP A 77 9.08 -18.10 -12.82
N GLU A 78 8.08 -18.95 -12.58
CA GLU A 78 7.04 -18.72 -11.58
C GLU A 78 7.36 -19.51 -10.31
N VAL A 79 7.28 -18.84 -9.16
CA VAL A 79 7.58 -19.45 -7.85
C VAL A 79 6.36 -19.31 -6.94
N THR A 80 5.98 -20.41 -6.29
CA THR A 80 4.97 -20.43 -5.23
C THR A 80 5.63 -20.72 -3.88
N ILE A 81 5.42 -19.80 -2.91
CA ILE A 81 5.87 -19.96 -1.53
C ILE A 81 4.65 -20.27 -0.68
N VAL A 82 4.59 -21.47 -0.11
CA VAL A 82 3.52 -21.89 0.81
C VAL A 82 4.00 -21.69 2.24
N LEU A 83 3.44 -20.69 2.94
CA LEU A 83 3.70 -20.43 4.35
C LEU A 83 2.80 -21.33 5.20
N ASN A 84 3.39 -22.23 5.97
CA ASN A 84 2.69 -23.22 6.78
C ASN A 84 3.22 -23.26 8.21
N GLY A 85 2.80 -22.31 9.03
CA GLY A 85 3.31 -22.15 10.39
C GLY A 85 4.72 -21.55 10.38
N THR A 86 4.88 -20.41 9.73
CA THR A 86 6.18 -19.76 9.45
C THR A 86 6.28 -18.43 10.16
N SER A 87 7.41 -18.20 10.85
CA SER A 87 7.80 -16.88 11.34
C SER A 87 9.19 -16.54 10.82
N ILE A 88 9.30 -15.40 10.12
CA ILE A 88 10.57 -14.89 9.57
C ILE A 88 10.78 -13.48 10.10
N THR A 89 11.91 -13.26 10.78
CA THR A 89 12.36 -11.93 11.22
C THR A 89 13.72 -11.62 10.60
N CYS A 90 13.90 -10.39 10.11
CA CYS A 90 15.18 -9.94 9.57
C CYS A 90 15.47 -8.49 9.97
N SER A 91 16.69 -8.22 10.44
CA SER A 91 17.18 -6.89 10.81
C SER A 91 18.16 -6.29 9.80
N SER A 92 18.41 -6.98 8.68
CA SER A 92 19.40 -6.56 7.68
C SER A 92 18.85 -6.38 6.27
N GLY A 93 17.59 -6.80 6.03
CA GLY A 93 16.94 -6.71 4.74
C GLY A 93 15.47 -7.11 4.83
N SER A 94 14.79 -7.16 3.71
CA SER A 94 13.43 -7.70 3.63
C SER A 94 13.42 -9.17 4.04
N PRO A 95 12.61 -9.58 5.02
CA PRO A 95 12.49 -10.99 5.42
C PRO A 95 12.12 -11.92 4.25
N ILE A 96 11.20 -11.48 3.39
CA ILE A 96 10.92 -12.14 2.11
C ILE A 96 11.28 -11.17 0.99
N TYR A 97 12.29 -11.53 0.21
CA TYR A 97 12.81 -10.70 -0.87
C TYR A 97 12.80 -11.43 -2.21
N VAL A 98 11.94 -11.01 -3.13
CA VAL A 98 11.95 -11.49 -4.52
C VAL A 98 12.84 -10.56 -5.33
N LYS A 99 14.03 -11.04 -5.67
CA LYS A 99 14.99 -10.33 -6.51
C LYS A 99 14.75 -10.54 -7.99
N ASN A 100 14.40 -11.79 -8.36
CA ASN A 100 14.15 -12.16 -9.73
C ASN A 100 13.20 -13.34 -9.82
N ALA A 101 12.16 -13.20 -10.64
CA ALA A 101 11.22 -14.20 -11.13
C ALA A 101 10.28 -13.50 -12.14
N SER A 102 9.53 -14.24 -12.93
CA SER A 102 8.43 -13.65 -13.72
C SER A 102 7.24 -13.28 -12.82
N LYS A 103 6.96 -14.13 -11.82
CA LYS A 103 5.89 -13.92 -10.85
C LYS A 103 6.11 -14.75 -9.59
N VAL A 104 5.74 -14.21 -8.44
CA VAL A 104 5.74 -14.95 -7.18
C VAL A 104 4.34 -14.95 -6.56
N GLU A 105 3.90 -16.15 -6.16
CA GLU A 105 2.70 -16.32 -5.34
C GLU A 105 3.11 -16.72 -3.92
N ILE A 106 2.67 -15.96 -2.92
CA ILE A 106 2.80 -16.29 -1.50
C ILE A 106 1.44 -16.78 -1.01
N LYS A 107 1.38 -18.04 -0.62
CA LYS A 107 0.18 -18.71 -0.14
C LYS A 107 0.26 -18.91 1.36
N SER A 108 -0.65 -18.30 2.12
CA SER A 108 -0.87 -18.64 3.53
C SER A 108 -1.73 -19.91 3.59
N GLU A 109 -1.16 -21.02 4.07
CA GLU A 109 -1.84 -22.32 4.07
C GLU A 109 -3.05 -22.30 5.01
N GLU A 110 -4.12 -22.98 4.63
CA GLU A 110 -5.36 -23.03 5.42
C GLU A 110 -5.11 -23.57 6.82
N ASN A 111 -5.69 -22.96 7.84
CA ASN A 111 -5.50 -23.25 9.27
C ASN A 111 -4.07 -23.02 9.79
N SER A 112 -3.21 -22.32 9.03
CA SER A 112 -1.92 -21.86 9.53
C SER A 112 -1.98 -20.41 10.02
N PHE A 113 -1.08 -20.09 10.96
CA PHE A 113 -0.70 -18.72 11.31
C PHE A 113 0.73 -18.49 10.86
N ASN A 114 0.97 -17.36 10.21
CA ASN A 114 2.27 -17.00 9.67
C ASN A 114 2.61 -15.56 10.04
N GLU A 115 3.90 -15.27 10.17
CA GLU A 115 4.39 -13.96 10.56
C GLU A 115 5.66 -13.58 9.78
N VAL A 116 5.71 -12.35 9.28
CA VAL A 116 6.86 -11.79 8.57
C VAL A 116 7.19 -10.42 9.16
N ILE A 117 8.36 -10.29 9.76
CA ILE A 117 8.77 -9.10 10.49
C ILE A 117 10.06 -8.52 9.92
N ASP A 118 9.96 -7.36 9.30
CA ASP A 118 11.11 -6.51 9.00
C ASP A 118 11.47 -5.73 10.27
N ASN A 119 12.53 -6.16 10.93
CA ASN A 119 12.99 -5.59 12.20
C ASN A 119 14.10 -4.56 12.02
N ARG A 120 14.31 -4.06 10.81
CA ARG A 120 15.20 -2.91 10.57
C ARG A 120 14.65 -1.66 11.26
N THR A 121 15.52 -0.71 11.55
CA THR A 121 15.10 0.64 11.94
C THR A 121 14.45 1.36 10.76
N GLU A 122 13.58 2.32 11.03
CA GLU A 122 12.93 3.13 10.01
C GLU A 122 13.90 3.65 8.95
N ALA A 123 13.49 3.59 7.69
CA ALA A 123 14.26 4.11 6.57
C ALA A 123 14.43 5.63 6.68
N THR A 124 15.60 6.11 6.32
CA THR A 124 15.92 7.54 6.19
C THR A 124 16.06 7.91 4.71
N GLU A 125 16.17 9.20 4.40
CA GLU A 125 16.38 9.68 3.02
C GLU A 125 17.65 9.10 2.36
N ASP A 126 18.65 8.75 3.17
CA ASP A 126 19.90 8.15 2.69
C ASP A 126 19.84 6.62 2.57
N SER A 127 18.72 5.99 2.93
CA SER A 127 18.56 4.54 2.87
C SER A 127 18.43 4.05 1.43
N SER A 128 19.17 2.99 1.06
CA SER A 128 19.06 2.37 -0.25
C SER A 128 18.02 1.25 -0.27
N ASP A 129 17.44 0.99 -1.45
CA ASP A 129 16.48 -0.11 -1.66
C ASP A 129 17.18 -1.46 -1.95
N ASP A 130 18.50 -1.54 -1.89
CA ASP A 130 19.28 -2.72 -2.30
C ASP A 130 18.93 -3.97 -1.50
N ALA A 131 18.54 -3.80 -0.24
CA ALA A 131 18.11 -4.88 0.65
C ALA A 131 16.59 -5.09 0.68
N GLY A 132 15.86 -4.49 -0.28
CA GLY A 132 14.39 -4.45 -0.33
C GLY A 132 13.79 -3.35 0.54
N ASN A 133 12.63 -2.85 0.15
CA ASN A 133 12.00 -1.66 0.75
C ASN A 133 10.68 -1.97 1.47
N ALA A 134 10.46 -3.23 1.85
CA ALA A 134 9.25 -3.69 2.55
C ALA A 134 9.57 -4.99 3.32
N ALA A 135 8.69 -5.39 4.22
CA ALA A 135 8.80 -6.70 4.87
C ALA A 135 8.64 -7.85 3.86
N ILE A 136 7.71 -7.72 2.93
CA ILE A 136 7.59 -8.57 1.74
C ILE A 136 7.81 -7.68 0.53
N TYR A 137 8.92 -7.88 -0.17
CA TYR A 137 9.33 -7.05 -1.28
C TYR A 137 9.56 -7.86 -2.55
N ALA A 138 8.95 -7.45 -3.66
CA ALA A 138 9.10 -8.09 -4.95
C ALA A 138 9.45 -7.08 -6.06
N THR A 139 10.29 -7.52 -7.00
CA THR A 139 10.63 -6.75 -8.21
C THR A 139 9.77 -7.12 -9.42
N CYS A 140 8.88 -8.09 -9.28
CA CYS A 140 7.97 -8.60 -10.29
C CYS A 140 6.54 -8.70 -9.73
N ASP A 141 5.63 -9.27 -10.51
CA ASP A 141 4.26 -9.55 -10.07
C ASP A 141 4.24 -10.37 -8.78
N LEU A 142 3.50 -9.88 -7.79
CA LEU A 142 3.32 -10.53 -6.51
C LEU A 142 1.86 -10.85 -6.25
N LYS A 143 1.58 -12.11 -5.89
CA LYS A 143 0.26 -12.51 -5.41
C LYS A 143 0.33 -12.98 -3.97
N LEU A 144 -0.58 -12.49 -3.17
CA LEU A 144 -0.82 -12.97 -1.81
C LEU A 144 -2.16 -13.71 -1.79
N VAL A 145 -2.12 -15.01 -1.50
CA VAL A 145 -3.31 -15.86 -1.56
C VAL A 145 -3.39 -16.80 -0.35
N GLY A 146 -4.46 -17.59 -0.30
CA GLY A 146 -4.62 -18.64 0.70
C GLY A 146 -5.80 -18.36 1.63
N LYS A 147 -5.94 -19.17 2.68
CA LYS A 147 -7.00 -19.04 3.69
C LYS A 147 -6.45 -19.04 5.12
N GLY A 148 -5.14 -19.12 5.27
CA GLY A 148 -4.47 -18.97 6.55
C GLY A 148 -4.35 -17.52 6.97
N ALA A 149 -3.94 -17.31 8.22
CA ALA A 149 -3.67 -16.00 8.77
C ALA A 149 -2.20 -15.60 8.54
N LEU A 150 -1.98 -14.33 8.20
CA LEU A 150 -0.66 -13.76 7.99
C LEU A 150 -0.57 -12.39 8.67
N VAL A 151 0.44 -12.21 9.50
CA VAL A 151 0.82 -10.91 10.07
C VAL A 151 2.09 -10.43 9.41
N VAL A 152 2.07 -9.20 8.90
CA VAL A 152 3.22 -8.56 8.25
C VAL A 152 3.55 -7.27 8.99
N THR A 153 4.78 -7.13 9.45
CA THR A 153 5.27 -5.94 10.14
C THR A 153 6.46 -5.33 9.39
N GLY A 154 6.29 -4.13 8.88
CA GLY A 154 7.31 -3.37 8.15
C GLY A 154 7.82 -2.19 8.98
N ASN A 155 8.77 -2.43 9.89
CA ASN A 155 9.34 -1.36 10.70
C ASN A 155 10.34 -0.48 9.94
N TYR A 156 10.80 -0.92 8.78
CA TYR A 156 11.73 -0.16 7.95
C TYR A 156 11.02 0.87 7.08
N ASN A 157 10.06 0.43 6.27
CA ASN A 157 9.34 1.28 5.33
C ASN A 157 7.94 0.70 5.04
N ASN A 158 7.76 -0.01 3.91
CA ASN A 158 6.45 -0.54 3.55
C ASN A 158 6.20 -1.93 4.17
N GLY A 159 4.94 -2.31 4.26
CA GLY A 159 4.55 -3.66 4.69
C GLY A 159 4.76 -4.67 3.58
N ILE A 160 3.96 -4.57 2.51
CA ILE A 160 4.06 -5.40 1.31
C ILE A 160 4.24 -4.49 0.10
N GLN A 161 5.25 -4.77 -0.72
CA GLN A 161 5.49 -4.00 -1.95
C GLN A 161 5.85 -4.89 -3.13
N SER A 162 5.19 -4.65 -4.28
CA SER A 162 5.66 -5.07 -5.59
C SER A 162 6.13 -3.86 -6.40
N LYS A 163 7.19 -4.02 -7.20
CA LYS A 163 7.61 -3.05 -8.24
C LYS A 163 6.79 -3.16 -9.54
N ASP A 164 5.90 -4.14 -9.61
CA ASP A 164 4.95 -4.36 -10.69
C ASP A 164 3.53 -4.47 -10.11
N ASP A 165 2.75 -5.46 -10.48
CA ASP A 165 1.40 -5.67 -9.97
C ASP A 165 1.41 -6.40 -8.62
N LEU A 166 0.49 -6.02 -7.72
CA LEU A 166 0.22 -6.69 -6.45
C LEU A 166 -1.23 -7.15 -6.37
N SER A 167 -1.46 -8.46 -6.22
CA SER A 167 -2.81 -9.01 -6.09
C SER A 167 -3.02 -9.72 -4.75
N ILE A 168 -4.18 -9.50 -4.08
CA ILE A 168 -4.55 -10.12 -2.80
C ILE A 168 -5.87 -10.86 -2.94
N LYS A 169 -5.90 -12.14 -2.51
CA LYS A 169 -7.09 -12.97 -2.62
C LYS A 169 -7.22 -14.01 -1.50
N ASN A 170 -8.40 -14.06 -0.88
CA ASN A 170 -8.84 -15.06 0.13
C ASN A 170 -8.05 -15.11 1.44
N VAL A 171 -7.05 -14.28 1.65
CA VAL A 171 -6.20 -14.31 2.84
C VAL A 171 -6.83 -13.54 4.01
N ILE A 172 -6.48 -13.95 5.23
CA ILE A 172 -6.71 -13.15 6.44
C ILE A 172 -5.37 -12.50 6.77
N VAL A 173 -5.22 -11.21 6.50
CA VAL A 173 -3.93 -10.54 6.63
C VAL A 173 -4.04 -9.25 7.41
N LYS A 174 -3.10 -9.07 8.35
CA LYS A 174 -2.86 -7.80 9.03
C LYS A 174 -1.48 -7.28 8.65
N ILE A 175 -1.44 -6.08 8.14
CA ILE A 175 -0.23 -5.43 7.68
C ILE A 175 -0.04 -4.15 8.49
N THR A 176 1.08 -4.04 9.19
CA THR A 176 1.46 -2.82 9.89
C THR A 176 2.77 -2.32 9.29
N ALA A 177 2.82 -1.06 8.91
CA ALA A 177 3.98 -0.46 8.26
C ALA A 177 4.28 0.94 8.79
N VAL A 178 5.55 1.33 8.74
CA VAL A 178 5.95 2.72 9.01
C VAL A 178 5.46 3.63 7.91
N ASN A 179 5.64 3.25 6.64
CA ASN A 179 5.16 3.97 5.47
C ASN A 179 3.91 3.27 4.90
N ASN A 180 3.84 2.93 3.62
CA ASN A 180 2.61 2.37 3.05
C ASN A 180 2.39 0.92 3.48
N ALA A 181 1.18 0.56 3.87
CA ALA A 181 0.90 -0.81 4.26
C ALA A 181 0.94 -1.75 3.05
N VAL A 182 0.26 -1.38 1.96
CA VAL A 182 0.18 -2.13 0.70
C VAL A 182 0.58 -1.23 -0.45
N LYS A 183 1.60 -1.63 -1.22
CA LYS A 183 2.07 -0.86 -2.38
C LYS A 183 2.30 -1.75 -3.59
N GLY A 184 1.55 -1.52 -4.67
CA GLY A 184 1.84 -2.01 -6.01
C GLY A 184 2.33 -0.84 -6.86
N ASN A 185 3.43 -1.00 -7.60
CA ASN A 185 3.88 0.13 -8.42
C ASN A 185 2.93 0.38 -9.58
N ASP A 186 2.55 -0.67 -10.29
CA ASP A 186 1.72 -0.61 -11.50
C ASP A 186 0.23 -0.81 -11.19
N ALA A 187 -0.11 -1.76 -10.33
CA ALA A 187 -1.48 -1.99 -9.88
C ALA A 187 -1.55 -2.60 -8.48
N VAL A 188 -2.69 -2.41 -7.81
CA VAL A 188 -3.11 -3.18 -6.63
C VAL A 188 -4.49 -3.74 -6.88
N ASP A 189 -4.61 -5.09 -6.88
CA ASP A 189 -5.85 -5.80 -7.08
C ASP A 189 -6.26 -6.55 -5.81
N ILE A 190 -7.34 -6.13 -5.16
CA ILE A 190 -7.94 -6.84 -4.03
C ILE A 190 -9.20 -7.55 -4.50
N VAL A 191 -9.08 -8.88 -4.62
CA VAL A 191 -10.17 -9.72 -5.14
C VAL A 191 -11.10 -10.18 -4.02
N SER A 192 -10.54 -10.49 -2.84
CA SER A 192 -11.28 -10.95 -1.66
C SER A 192 -10.34 -11.14 -0.47
N GLY A 193 -10.88 -11.35 0.71
CA GLY A 193 -10.16 -11.65 1.94
C GLY A 193 -10.60 -10.77 3.10
N ASN A 194 -9.94 -10.95 4.25
CA ASN A 194 -10.03 -10.06 5.40
C ASN A 194 -8.68 -9.34 5.53
N ILE A 195 -8.67 -8.03 5.34
CA ILE A 195 -7.45 -7.25 5.22
C ILE A 195 -7.50 -6.09 6.20
N ILE A 196 -6.53 -6.03 7.11
CA ILE A 196 -6.28 -4.87 7.97
C ILE A 196 -4.97 -4.25 7.53
N ALA A 197 -5.02 -3.05 6.98
CA ALA A 197 -3.87 -2.29 6.48
C ALA A 197 -3.64 -1.07 7.37
N ILE A 198 -2.50 -1.03 8.07
CA ILE A 198 -2.15 0.03 9.02
C ILE A 198 -0.86 0.70 8.55
N SER A 199 -0.93 2.00 8.34
CA SER A 199 0.20 2.85 7.94
C SER A 199 0.44 3.95 8.97
N ALA A 200 1.64 3.98 9.55
CA ALA A 200 1.99 4.93 10.60
C ALA A 200 2.31 6.34 10.08
N LYS A 201 2.80 6.46 8.84
CA LYS A 201 3.25 7.74 8.26
C LYS A 201 2.88 7.93 6.79
N GLY A 202 2.49 6.86 6.09
CA GLY A 202 2.17 6.88 4.67
C GLY A 202 0.70 6.56 4.39
N ASP A 203 0.46 6.01 3.21
CA ASP A 203 -0.85 5.64 2.73
C ASP A 203 -1.20 4.19 3.10
N GLY A 204 -2.47 3.89 3.23
CA GLY A 204 -2.91 2.53 3.48
C GLY A 204 -2.65 1.63 2.27
N ILE A 205 -3.20 1.99 1.12
CA ILE A 205 -3.05 1.27 -0.16
C ILE A 205 -2.58 2.27 -1.22
N LYS A 206 -1.48 1.93 -1.93
CA LYS A 206 -0.85 2.87 -2.87
C LYS A 206 -0.45 2.24 -4.19
N THR A 207 -0.65 2.99 -5.29
CA THR A 207 0.05 2.78 -6.56
C THR A 207 0.94 3.98 -6.91
N SER A 208 1.96 3.81 -7.78
CA SER A 208 2.95 4.87 -8.02
C SER A 208 3.24 5.16 -9.49
N ASN A 209 2.77 4.32 -10.42
CA ASN A 209 3.09 4.44 -11.84
C ASN A 209 1.80 4.60 -12.65
N SER A 210 1.58 5.77 -13.24
CA SER A 210 0.41 6.06 -14.08
C SER A 210 0.69 5.96 -15.58
N SER A 211 1.80 5.36 -15.98
CA SER A 211 2.14 5.20 -17.40
C SER A 211 1.23 4.15 -18.09
N ILE A 212 1.26 4.17 -19.41
CA ILE A 212 0.62 3.12 -20.20
C ILE A 212 1.66 2.04 -20.49
N SER A 213 1.30 0.78 -20.24
CA SER A 213 2.17 -0.36 -20.53
C SER A 213 2.41 -0.53 -22.04
N ASN A 214 3.44 -1.29 -22.42
CA ASN A 214 3.74 -1.60 -23.83
C ASN A 214 2.58 -2.35 -24.53
N LYS A 215 1.66 -2.94 -23.77
CA LYS A 215 0.46 -3.62 -24.27
C LYS A 215 -0.74 -2.68 -24.39
N GLY A 216 -0.59 -1.41 -24.02
CA GLY A 216 -1.66 -0.40 -24.05
C GLY A 216 -2.54 -0.38 -22.78
N ASN A 217 -2.20 -1.10 -21.71
CA ASN A 217 -2.95 -1.10 -20.47
C ASN A 217 -2.53 0.10 -19.61
N GLN A 218 -3.51 0.77 -19.02
CA GLN A 218 -3.28 1.82 -18.03
C GLN A 218 -2.76 1.20 -16.73
N LYS A 219 -1.69 1.78 -16.18
CA LYS A 219 -1.14 1.47 -14.86
C LYS A 219 -1.63 2.48 -13.83
N GLY A 220 -1.36 2.22 -12.54
CA GLY A 220 -1.69 3.12 -11.45
C GLY A 220 -3.12 2.97 -10.92
N ILE A 221 -3.74 1.83 -11.15
CA ILE A 221 -5.11 1.55 -10.73
C ILE A 221 -5.11 0.71 -9.44
N VAL A 222 -5.99 1.07 -8.52
CA VAL A 222 -6.38 0.22 -7.39
C VAL A 222 -7.75 -0.37 -7.70
N THR A 223 -7.83 -1.70 -7.83
CA THR A 223 -9.05 -2.44 -8.09
C THR A 223 -9.47 -3.23 -6.86
N ILE A 224 -10.72 -3.08 -6.40
CA ILE A 224 -11.28 -3.84 -5.28
C ILE A 224 -12.58 -4.49 -5.74
N THR A 225 -12.63 -5.82 -5.75
CA THR A 225 -13.82 -6.57 -6.23
C THR A 225 -14.50 -7.42 -5.17
N GLY A 226 -13.97 -7.45 -3.95
CA GLY A 226 -14.57 -8.16 -2.82
C GLY A 226 -13.71 -8.08 -1.57
N GLY A 227 -14.25 -8.57 -0.46
CA GLY A 227 -13.57 -8.68 0.82
C GLY A 227 -14.07 -7.74 1.90
N ASN A 228 -13.54 -7.94 3.11
CA ASN A 228 -13.68 -7.02 4.23
C ASN A 228 -12.33 -6.35 4.47
N ILE A 229 -12.29 -5.05 4.33
CA ILE A 229 -11.04 -4.29 4.31
C ILE A 229 -11.14 -3.14 5.31
N ASP A 230 -10.24 -3.11 6.28
CA ASP A 230 -10.06 -2.01 7.21
C ASP A 230 -8.71 -1.34 6.93
N VAL A 231 -8.74 -0.04 6.68
CA VAL A 231 -7.56 0.77 6.39
C VAL A 231 -7.42 1.85 7.44
N TYR A 232 -6.28 1.87 8.10
CA TYR A 232 -5.88 2.90 9.05
C TYR A 232 -4.61 3.57 8.52
N ALA A 233 -4.68 4.84 8.18
CA ALA A 233 -3.57 5.53 7.53
C ALA A 233 -3.34 6.94 8.10
N ALA A 234 -2.08 7.29 8.27
CA ALA A 234 -1.69 8.63 8.68
C ALA A 234 -1.74 9.65 7.53
N CYS A 235 -1.67 9.17 6.28
CA CYS A 235 -1.92 9.93 5.05
C CYS A 235 -3.22 9.47 4.40
N ASP A 236 -3.23 9.24 3.09
CA ASP A 236 -4.45 8.84 2.39
C ASP A 236 -4.78 7.36 2.65
N GLY A 237 -6.07 7.02 2.77
CA GLY A 237 -6.47 5.63 2.92
C GLY A 237 -6.13 4.80 1.68
N ILE A 238 -6.52 5.31 0.50
CA ILE A 238 -6.13 4.82 -0.81
C ILE A 238 -5.57 5.99 -1.63
N ASP A 239 -4.34 5.85 -2.15
CA ASP A 239 -3.69 6.82 -3.04
C ASP A 239 -3.31 6.14 -4.36
N ALA A 240 -4.15 6.31 -5.39
CA ALA A 240 -3.95 5.72 -6.70
C ALA A 240 -3.31 6.73 -7.68
N ALA A 241 -2.23 6.33 -8.32
CA ALA A 241 -1.53 7.16 -9.30
C ALA A 241 -2.35 7.47 -10.56
N TYR A 242 -3.40 6.68 -10.84
CA TYR A 242 -4.33 6.94 -11.94
C TYR A 242 -5.78 6.84 -11.49
N GLY A 243 -6.27 5.67 -11.09
CA GLY A 243 -7.68 5.46 -10.84
C GLY A 243 -7.98 4.45 -9.73
N VAL A 244 -9.21 4.49 -9.23
CA VAL A 244 -9.74 3.54 -8.25
C VAL A 244 -11.04 2.95 -8.77
N ASP A 245 -11.09 1.62 -8.90
CA ASP A 245 -12.25 0.85 -9.30
C ASP A 245 -12.71 -0.08 -8.17
N ILE A 246 -13.84 0.23 -7.54
CA ILE A 246 -14.43 -0.58 -6.48
C ILE A 246 -15.75 -1.15 -6.96
N SER A 247 -15.86 -2.49 -7.01
CA SER A 247 -17.04 -3.16 -7.51
C SER A 247 -17.27 -4.51 -6.83
N GLY A 248 -18.48 -5.10 -7.02
CA GLY A 248 -18.83 -6.37 -6.39
C GLY A 248 -19.38 -6.20 -4.98
N ASP A 249 -19.18 -7.20 -4.11
CA ASP A 249 -19.73 -7.22 -2.76
C ASP A 249 -18.60 -7.21 -1.70
N GLY A 250 -18.67 -6.28 -0.75
CA GLY A 250 -17.70 -6.20 0.34
C GLY A 250 -17.89 -4.99 1.23
N ASN A 251 -17.00 -4.88 2.21
CA ASN A 251 -16.95 -3.77 3.14
C ASN A 251 -15.56 -3.13 3.09
N LEU A 252 -15.51 -1.81 2.95
CA LEU A 252 -14.30 -1.02 3.00
C LEU A 252 -14.45 0.07 4.05
N ASN A 253 -13.67 -0.03 5.11
CA ASN A 253 -13.64 0.96 6.18
C ASN A 253 -12.29 1.68 6.14
N ILE A 254 -12.31 2.99 6.06
CA ILE A 254 -11.11 3.83 5.98
C ILE A 254 -11.12 4.84 7.11
N TYR A 255 -10.03 4.88 7.85
CA TYR A 255 -9.82 5.73 9.00
C TYR A 255 -8.49 6.48 8.85
N THR A 256 -8.56 7.78 8.58
CA THR A 256 -7.38 8.65 8.51
C THR A 256 -7.35 9.69 9.63
N ASP A 257 -8.46 9.85 10.34
CA ASP A 257 -8.63 10.80 11.44
C ASP A 257 -8.39 10.19 12.84
N THR A 258 -8.59 8.88 12.98
CA THR A 258 -8.47 8.14 14.25
C THR A 258 -7.27 7.21 14.31
N TYR A 259 -6.33 7.37 13.39
CA TYR A 259 -5.13 6.53 13.33
C TYR A 259 -4.36 6.47 14.66
N SER A 260 -4.22 7.63 15.33
CA SER A 260 -3.52 7.72 16.62
C SER A 260 -4.21 6.94 17.74
N GLU A 261 -5.55 6.89 17.73
CA GLU A 261 -6.35 6.13 18.73
C GLU A 261 -6.13 4.63 18.57
N TYR A 262 -6.11 4.13 17.32
CA TYR A 262 -5.83 2.72 17.06
C TYR A 262 -4.43 2.30 17.50
N SER A 263 -3.41 3.13 17.24
CA SER A 263 -2.04 2.83 17.64
C SER A 263 -1.83 2.81 19.15
N GLU A 264 -2.59 3.61 19.91
CA GLU A 264 -2.56 3.61 21.37
C GLU A 264 -3.23 2.36 21.99
N GLU A 265 -4.31 1.88 21.41
CA GLU A 265 -4.99 0.66 21.85
C GLU A 265 -4.11 -0.59 21.68
N VAL A 266 -3.45 -0.72 20.56
CA VAL A 266 -2.55 -1.86 20.28
C VAL A 266 -1.33 -1.87 21.20
N THR A 267 -0.77 -0.71 21.54
CA THR A 267 0.36 -0.62 22.47
C THR A 267 -0.05 -0.83 23.92
N SER A 268 -1.31 -0.53 24.30
CA SER A 268 -1.80 -0.68 25.67
C SER A 268 -2.22 -2.10 26.02
N SER A 269 -2.64 -2.92 25.05
CA SER A 269 -3.01 -4.32 25.28
C SER A 269 -1.82 -5.25 25.57
N GLY A 270 -0.59 -4.81 25.28
CA GLY A 270 0.65 -5.56 25.53
C GLY A 270 1.35 -5.30 26.87
N SER A 271 0.87 -4.38 27.72
CA SER A 271 1.54 -4.04 28.97
C SER A 271 0.56 -3.81 30.14
N SER A 272 0.05 -4.87 30.72
CA SER A 272 -0.65 -4.78 32.00
C SER A 272 0.30 -5.06 33.14
N SER A 273 0.98 -4.05 33.68
CA SER A 273 1.24 -3.91 35.12
C SER A 273 1.79 -2.51 35.44
N GLY A 274 1.03 -1.73 36.21
CA GLY A 274 1.62 -0.68 37.05
C GLY A 274 1.02 0.71 36.92
N THR A 275 0.04 0.96 37.79
CA THR A 275 -0.20 2.23 38.52
C THR A 275 -0.59 3.48 37.72
N SER A 276 -1.88 3.75 37.75
CA SER A 276 -2.52 5.01 37.35
C SER A 276 -1.98 6.23 38.11
N THR A 277 -1.56 7.24 37.39
CA THR A 277 -1.62 8.63 37.85
C THR A 277 -2.23 9.50 36.75
N SER A 278 -3.48 9.85 37.01
CA SER A 278 -4.25 10.79 36.18
C SER A 278 -3.53 12.15 36.10
N ARG A 279 -3.29 12.64 34.88
CA ARG A 279 -3.16 14.06 34.60
C ARG A 279 -4.15 14.45 33.53
N ASN A 280 -5.19 15.15 34.01
CA ASN A 280 -6.11 15.92 33.19
C ASN A 280 -5.35 16.93 32.33
N SER A 281 -5.50 16.86 31.05
CA SER A 281 -5.34 18.01 30.16
C SER A 281 -6.42 17.98 29.10
N SER A 282 -7.50 18.70 29.39
CA SER A 282 -8.55 19.04 28.44
C SER A 282 -7.97 19.89 27.31
N ALA A 283 -7.94 19.37 26.12
CA ALA A 283 -7.91 20.16 24.91
C ALA A 283 -9.06 19.70 24.00
N ASN A 284 -10.19 20.38 24.20
CA ASN A 284 -11.35 20.28 23.31
C ASN A 284 -10.96 20.85 21.94
N LYS A 285 -10.67 20.02 20.96
CA LYS A 285 -10.72 20.37 19.56
C LYS A 285 -11.78 19.51 18.92
N THR A 286 -12.96 20.09 18.73
CA THR A 286 -14.03 19.51 17.92
C THR A 286 -13.56 19.53 16.47
N ALA A 287 -12.98 18.44 16.00
CA ALA A 287 -12.86 18.18 14.57
C ALA A 287 -14.21 17.60 14.12
N SER A 288 -14.86 18.25 13.16
CA SER A 288 -16.05 17.68 12.52
C SER A 288 -15.63 16.51 11.66
N ALA A 289 -15.77 15.29 12.17
CA ALA A 289 -15.64 14.09 11.36
C ALA A 289 -16.88 14.01 10.43
N SER A 290 -16.65 14.01 9.13
CA SER A 290 -17.68 13.73 8.14
C SER A 290 -17.72 12.23 7.92
N THR A 291 -18.65 11.52 8.55
CA THR A 291 -18.92 10.12 8.23
C THR A 291 -19.86 10.09 7.03
N VAL A 292 -19.36 9.62 5.91
CA VAL A 292 -20.15 9.47 4.69
C VAL A 292 -20.34 7.98 4.42
N SER A 293 -21.57 7.48 4.58
CA SER A 293 -21.91 6.10 4.23
C SER A 293 -22.53 6.10 2.83
N TYR A 294 -21.88 5.44 1.89
CA TYR A 294 -22.42 5.25 0.54
C TYR A 294 -22.95 3.83 0.40
N VAL A 295 -24.24 3.70 0.11
CA VAL A 295 -24.81 2.49 -0.50
C VAL A 295 -24.96 2.83 -1.98
N ALA A 296 -24.00 2.42 -2.79
CA ALA A 296 -24.00 2.77 -4.20
C ALA A 296 -25.02 1.93 -4.98
N ALA A 297 -26.09 2.57 -5.44
CA ALA A 297 -26.78 2.13 -6.65
C ALA A 297 -25.96 2.70 -7.82
N SER A 298 -25.51 1.83 -8.72
CA SER A 298 -24.69 2.08 -9.90
C SER A 298 -24.84 3.49 -10.52
N ASP A 299 -24.02 4.44 -10.11
CA ASP A 299 -23.90 5.71 -10.81
C ASP A 299 -22.44 5.88 -11.25
N THR A 300 -22.23 5.72 -12.54
CA THR A 300 -20.98 6.03 -13.22
C THR A 300 -20.91 7.55 -13.34
N ILE A 301 -20.04 8.20 -12.60
CA ILE A 301 -19.75 9.62 -12.83
C ILE A 301 -18.72 9.68 -13.97
N ALA A 302 -19.22 9.72 -15.20
CA ALA A 302 -18.40 9.98 -16.37
C ALA A 302 -18.12 11.48 -16.47
N ASN A 303 -16.85 11.87 -16.42
CA ASN A 303 -16.41 13.19 -16.83
C ASN A 303 -16.63 13.34 -18.33
N ALA A 304 -17.54 14.19 -18.75
CA ALA A 304 -17.70 14.58 -20.13
C ALA A 304 -16.58 15.59 -20.53
N PRO A 305 -15.85 15.36 -21.64
CA PRO A 305 -14.89 16.36 -22.09
C PRO A 305 -15.66 17.57 -22.66
N GLY A 306 -15.43 18.73 -22.09
CA GLY A 306 -15.94 20.00 -22.57
C GLY A 306 -15.40 20.31 -23.97
N GLY A 307 -16.29 20.24 -24.97
CA GLY A 307 -16.00 20.63 -26.33
C GLY A 307 -15.79 22.14 -26.43
N PHE A 308 -14.61 22.58 -26.79
CA PHE A 308 -14.39 23.92 -27.29
C PHE A 308 -14.69 23.96 -28.79
N GLY A 309 -15.75 24.72 -29.12
CA GLY A 309 -16.16 25.02 -30.47
C GLY A 309 -15.11 25.82 -31.23
N GLY A 310 -15.01 25.49 -32.50
CA GLY A 310 -14.11 26.07 -33.44
C GLY A 310 -14.34 27.57 -33.76
N GLY A 311 -13.25 28.23 -34.03
CA GLY A 311 -13.20 29.52 -34.72
C GLY A 311 -12.13 29.45 -35.75
N ASN A 312 -12.57 29.36 -37.03
CA ASN A 312 -11.74 29.58 -38.23
C ASN A 312 -11.19 30.97 -38.26
N MET A 313 -9.91 31.13 -38.60
CA MET A 313 -9.43 32.25 -39.37
C MET A 313 -8.27 31.85 -40.29
N ASP A 314 -8.54 32.07 -41.55
CA ASP A 314 -7.62 31.97 -42.68
C ASP A 314 -6.45 32.96 -42.63
N GLY A 315 -5.33 32.59 -43.23
CA GLY A 315 -4.63 33.53 -44.09
C GLY A 315 -3.13 33.68 -43.94
N MET A 316 -2.40 33.32 -45.02
CA MET A 316 -1.13 33.85 -45.51
C MET A 316 0.17 33.49 -44.76
N GLY A 317 1.10 32.72 -45.26
CA GLY A 317 1.81 32.90 -46.55
C GLY A 317 3.21 33.47 -46.26
N GLY A 318 4.29 32.72 -46.55
CA GLY A 318 5.64 33.32 -46.59
C GLY A 318 6.79 32.32 -46.48
N LYS A 319 7.45 32.13 -47.60
CA LYS A 319 8.56 31.22 -47.92
C LYS A 319 9.93 31.71 -47.43
N ASN A 320 10.86 30.74 -47.50
CA ASN A 320 12.33 30.81 -47.68
C ASN A 320 13.12 30.58 -46.38
N GLY A 321 14.01 29.64 -46.28
CA GLY A 321 15.04 29.16 -47.23
C GLY A 321 16.42 29.49 -46.66
N GLY A 322 17.29 28.46 -46.49
CA GLY A 322 18.72 28.75 -46.49
C GLY A 322 19.58 28.09 -45.41
N ASN A 323 20.17 26.96 -45.79
CA ASN A 323 21.56 26.49 -45.58
C ASN A 323 22.26 26.53 -44.21
N ALA A 324 22.78 25.35 -43.92
CA ALA A 324 23.99 25.13 -43.10
C ALA A 324 25.25 25.70 -43.76
N PRO A 325 26.35 25.92 -43.05
CA PRO A 325 27.44 24.94 -43.12
C PRO A 325 28.20 24.66 -41.81
N ASP A 326 28.90 23.50 -41.85
CA ASP A 326 29.93 23.04 -40.95
C ASP A 326 31.05 24.08 -40.67
N MET A 327 31.67 23.93 -39.48
CA MET A 327 33.13 23.79 -39.31
C MET A 327 33.57 23.72 -37.86
N ASN A 328 34.20 22.64 -37.57
CA ASN A 328 35.35 22.23 -36.78
C ASN A 328 36.18 23.34 -36.07
N GLY A 329 36.58 23.07 -34.80
CA GLY A 329 37.64 23.87 -34.14
C GLY A 329 37.75 23.67 -32.62
N SER A 330 38.59 22.77 -32.26
CA SER A 330 39.43 22.49 -31.09
C SER A 330 39.58 23.54 -29.94
N SER A 331 39.65 22.95 -28.74
CA SER A 331 40.49 23.26 -27.56
C SER A 331 40.03 24.32 -26.52
N GLY A 332 40.04 23.86 -25.28
CA GLY A 332 40.62 24.61 -24.15
C GLY A 332 39.65 25.17 -23.09
N GLY A 333 39.52 24.47 -21.99
CA GLY A 333 39.74 25.08 -20.68
C GLY A 333 38.56 25.75 -19.92
N ASN A 334 38.38 25.21 -18.71
CA ASN A 334 37.93 25.88 -17.49
C ASN A 334 36.41 25.98 -17.17
N LYS A 335 36.11 25.18 -16.14
CA LYS A 335 35.21 25.44 -14.99
C LYS A 335 34.32 26.69 -15.05
N ALA A 336 33.04 26.49 -15.10
CA ALA A 336 32.05 27.24 -14.33
C ALA A 336 30.74 26.45 -14.28
N GLY A 337 30.17 26.36 -13.09
CA GLY A 337 28.91 25.66 -12.82
C GLY A 337 27.80 26.13 -13.73
N ARG A 338 26.97 25.21 -14.12
CA ARG A 338 25.68 25.55 -14.71
C ARG A 338 24.60 24.94 -13.85
N ASP A 339 23.83 25.87 -13.30
CA ASP A 339 22.55 25.63 -12.66
C ASP A 339 21.68 24.73 -13.52
N ARG A 340 21.24 23.62 -12.96
CA ARG A 340 20.11 22.86 -13.45
C ARG A 340 18.84 23.56 -12.96
N PRO A 341 17.82 23.73 -13.80
CA PRO A 341 16.52 24.18 -13.34
C PRO A 341 15.97 23.12 -12.38
N GLY A 342 15.63 23.56 -11.18
CA GLY A 342 15.11 22.70 -10.13
C GLY A 342 13.78 22.06 -10.54
N MET A 343 13.63 20.79 -10.22
CA MET A 343 12.35 20.13 -10.09
C MET A 343 11.61 20.72 -8.88
N PRO A 344 10.27 20.76 -8.89
CA PRO A 344 9.51 21.30 -7.77
C PRO A 344 9.66 20.41 -6.54
N GLY A 345 10.17 20.97 -5.53
CA GLY A 345 10.05 20.85 -4.12
C GLY A 345 9.82 19.49 -3.47
N ASP A 346 10.91 18.82 -3.09
CA ASP A 346 10.91 18.01 -1.89
C ASP A 346 10.79 18.93 -0.68
N PHE A 347 9.78 18.70 0.14
CA PHE A 347 9.56 19.44 1.37
C PHE A 347 10.60 19.03 2.41
N ASN A 348 11.53 19.93 2.63
CA ASN A 348 12.50 19.87 3.72
C ASN A 348 11.81 20.24 5.03
N GLU A 349 11.54 19.27 5.89
CA GLU A 349 11.04 19.49 7.25
C GLU A 349 12.19 19.71 8.22
N SER A 350 12.65 20.97 8.34
CA SER A 350 13.38 21.37 9.53
C SER A 350 12.42 22.02 10.53
N GLY A 351 12.25 21.31 11.62
CA GLY A 351 11.59 21.61 12.87
C GLY A 351 10.97 22.98 13.08
N ASN A 352 9.65 23.04 13.10
CA ASN A 352 8.91 23.93 13.98
C ASN A 352 7.54 23.30 14.31
N SER A 353 7.33 22.94 15.56
CA SER A 353 6.08 22.39 16.08
C SER A 353 4.98 23.45 16.12
N SER A 354 4.45 23.79 14.96
CA SER A 354 3.16 24.45 14.82
C SER A 354 2.25 23.43 14.12
N GLY A 355 1.18 23.00 14.81
CA GLY A 355 0.29 21.95 14.35
C GLY A 355 -0.20 22.20 12.91
N GLN A 356 0.48 21.63 11.94
CA GLN A 356 -0.02 21.49 10.60
C GLN A 356 -1.01 20.33 10.60
N SER A 357 -2.25 20.66 10.38
CA SER A 357 -3.29 19.72 10.05
C SER A 357 -2.97 19.20 8.64
N TYR A 358 -2.46 17.98 8.53
CA TYR A 358 -2.36 17.32 7.25
C TYR A 358 -3.77 17.02 6.75
N SER A 359 -4.05 17.42 5.52
CA SER A 359 -5.27 17.09 4.81
C SER A 359 -5.13 15.67 4.29
N THR A 360 -5.79 14.71 4.94
CA THR A 360 -5.74 13.30 4.58
C THR A 360 -7.08 12.86 4.00
N LYS A 361 -7.04 12.23 2.83
CA LYS A 361 -8.23 11.79 2.11
C LYS A 361 -8.53 10.32 2.38
N GLY A 362 -9.80 9.96 2.33
CA GLY A 362 -10.19 8.56 2.38
C GLY A 362 -9.71 7.81 1.13
N ILE A 363 -10.16 8.26 -0.05
CA ILE A 363 -9.78 7.70 -1.35
C ILE A 363 -9.33 8.85 -2.24
N LYS A 364 -8.16 8.71 -2.86
CA LYS A 364 -7.59 9.67 -3.79
C LYS A 364 -7.16 8.98 -5.07
N ALA A 365 -7.47 9.59 -6.21
CA ALA A 365 -6.98 9.18 -7.53
C ALA A 365 -6.73 10.43 -8.39
N GLU A 366 -5.75 10.32 -9.29
CA GLU A 366 -5.41 11.43 -10.18
C GLU A 366 -6.39 11.61 -11.35
N SER A 367 -7.13 10.56 -11.73
CA SER A 367 -8.00 10.57 -12.91
C SER A 367 -9.45 10.22 -12.61
N GLU A 368 -9.71 9.03 -12.05
CA GLU A 368 -11.09 8.54 -11.92
C GLU A 368 -11.29 7.67 -10.68
N ILE A 369 -12.49 7.72 -10.11
CA ILE A 369 -12.93 6.86 -9.02
C ILE A 369 -14.30 6.30 -9.40
N ASN A 370 -14.37 4.97 -9.55
CA ASN A 370 -15.59 4.24 -9.88
C ASN A 370 -15.96 3.34 -8.69
N ILE A 371 -17.18 3.49 -8.16
CA ILE A 371 -17.64 2.73 -7.01
C ILE A 371 -19.02 2.13 -7.30
N SER A 372 -19.15 0.82 -7.06
CA SER A 372 -20.41 0.10 -7.17
C SER A 372 -20.47 -1.12 -6.27
N GLY A 373 -21.61 -1.38 -5.63
CA GLY A 373 -21.90 -2.62 -4.90
C GLY A 373 -21.27 -2.76 -3.51
N PHE A 374 -20.28 -1.96 -3.15
CA PHE A 374 -19.59 -2.01 -1.86
C PHE A 374 -20.30 -1.18 -0.78
N THR A 375 -20.17 -1.62 0.48
CA THR A 375 -20.42 -0.77 1.65
C THR A 375 -19.11 -0.07 2.02
N ILE A 376 -19.09 1.27 1.94
CA ILE A 376 -17.89 2.06 2.22
C ILE A 376 -18.15 3.00 3.38
N ASN A 377 -17.31 2.94 4.40
CA ASN A 377 -17.29 3.85 5.52
C ASN A 377 -15.95 4.59 5.54
N ILE A 378 -15.98 5.91 5.49
CA ILE A 378 -14.78 6.74 5.52
C ILE A 378 -14.88 7.71 6.68
N SER A 379 -13.83 7.74 7.51
CA SER A 379 -13.59 8.75 8.51
C SER A 379 -12.23 9.38 8.21
N SER A 380 -12.24 10.65 7.78
CA SER A 380 -11.06 11.37 7.33
C SER A 380 -11.05 12.80 7.85
N THR A 381 -9.86 13.38 7.96
CA THR A 381 -9.68 14.79 8.41
C THR A 381 -9.96 15.81 7.30
N ASP A 382 -9.97 15.39 6.04
CA ASP A 382 -10.31 16.17 4.86
C ASP A 382 -11.43 15.48 4.07
N ASP A 383 -11.48 15.65 2.76
CA ASP A 383 -12.49 15.04 1.91
C ASP A 383 -12.42 13.50 1.96
N GLY A 384 -13.54 12.85 2.21
CA GLY A 384 -13.61 11.39 2.15
C GLY A 384 -13.25 10.88 0.76
N ILE A 385 -13.88 11.47 -0.27
CA ILE A 385 -13.61 11.25 -1.70
C ILE A 385 -13.62 12.62 -2.36
N PRO A 386 -12.49 13.13 -2.88
CA PRO A 386 -12.45 14.41 -3.56
C PRO A 386 -13.22 14.34 -4.88
N VAL A 387 -14.13 15.28 -5.08
CA VAL A 387 -14.88 15.46 -6.34
C VAL A 387 -14.32 16.69 -7.03
N SER A 388 -13.62 16.54 -8.14
CA SER A 388 -13.27 17.66 -9.01
C SER A 388 -14.50 18.07 -9.84
N TYR A 389 -14.98 19.30 -9.68
CA TYR A 389 -16.03 19.89 -10.52
C TYR A 389 -15.46 20.47 -11.81
#